data_773cc221078444e29d086eb74fb34331
#
_entry.id   773cc221078444e29d086eb74fb34331
#
_cell.length_a   1.000
_cell.length_b   1.000
_cell.length_c   1.000
_cell.angle_alpha   90.00
_cell.angle_beta   90.00
_cell.angle_gamma   90.00
#
_symmetry.space_group_name_H-M   'P 1'
#
loop_
_entity.id
_entity.type
_entity.pdbx_description
1 polymer ?
#
loop_
_entity_poly.entity_id
_entity_poly.type
_entity_poly.pdbx_seq_one_letter_code
_entity_poly.pdbx_strand_id
1 'polypeptide(L)'
;MERKPVVIAQEELAREAAVCGEIKAWWASRGRTPRAYVDTYGCQQNEADSERIRGMLRASGYDIVDTEEGADCIVINTCAIREHAETRVYGNVGALVHTKARHPEQKIFLCGCMMGQPQVVERIKNSYRHVDGVFNPHELWRFPELLQRVLKTGKRIFAVDDSAGNIAEGIPVVRSSNLKAWVSIMYGCNNFCSYCIVPYVRGRERSRRPEEILKEVKGLIAAGYKDITLLGQNVNSYGKDLGLGVDFADLMASIAELPGEFWLRFMTSHPKDASKKLFDTIARYPKIAKQFHLPFQSGNDRVLKAMNRHYTREEYLKLAHYGREIMPELVLTSDVIVGFPGETEEEFEDTLSLIEEVRYDALFTFIFSPRAGTPAAKMDDPTPKEEKNRRFDRLCDTQNRISLEIHQGYVGRTLRVLVDGREKEMLTARTEGGRLVRFAGDDSLIGQFLDVTITGCTTWSLVGEVK
;
A
#
# COMPACT_ATOMS: atom_id res chain seq x y z
N MET A 1 11.79 18.41 -21.64
CA MET A 1 10.59 17.75 -22.22
C MET A 1 9.99 16.89 -21.11
N GLU A 2 8.73 17.12 -20.74
CA GLU A 2 8.03 16.18 -19.85
C GLU A 2 7.88 14.84 -20.57
N ARG A 3 8.50 13.79 -20.04
CA ARG A 3 8.32 12.44 -20.56
C ARG A 3 6.90 11.99 -20.21
N LYS A 4 6.09 11.63 -21.21
CA LYS A 4 4.73 11.09 -20.99
C LYS A 4 4.82 9.65 -20.49
N PRO A 5 3.89 9.22 -19.61
CA PRO A 5 3.78 7.81 -19.21
C PRO A 5 3.60 6.93 -20.46
N VAL A 6 4.22 5.75 -20.43
CA VAL A 6 4.13 4.78 -21.53
C VAL A 6 3.22 3.64 -21.10
N VAL A 7 2.16 3.39 -21.87
CA VAL A 7 1.41 2.13 -21.77
C VAL A 7 2.20 1.08 -22.55
N ILE A 8 2.61 0.02 -21.86
CA ILE A 8 3.38 -1.06 -22.46
C ILE A 8 2.53 -1.78 -23.50
N ALA A 9 3.07 -1.92 -24.70
CA ALA A 9 2.39 -2.57 -25.81
C ALA A 9 2.12 -4.06 -25.53
N GLN A 10 1.01 -4.60 -26.04
CA GLN A 10 0.64 -5.99 -25.84
C GLN A 10 1.70 -6.97 -26.41
N GLU A 11 2.39 -6.57 -27.49
CA GLU A 11 3.49 -7.32 -28.08
C GLU A 11 4.68 -7.46 -27.12
N GLU A 12 4.99 -6.43 -26.33
CA GLU A 12 6.05 -6.47 -25.33
C GLU A 12 5.66 -7.39 -24.16
N LEU A 13 4.40 -7.31 -23.71
CA LEU A 13 3.89 -8.21 -22.67
C LEU A 13 3.82 -9.66 -23.13
N ALA A 14 3.46 -9.90 -24.39
CA ALA A 14 3.48 -11.23 -24.99
C ALA A 14 4.92 -11.80 -25.08
N ARG A 15 5.91 -10.93 -25.33
CA ARG A 15 7.33 -11.31 -25.29
C ARG A 15 7.75 -11.71 -23.89
N GLU A 16 7.37 -10.97 -22.86
CA GLU A 16 7.66 -11.33 -21.46
C GLU A 16 6.99 -12.66 -21.06
N ALA A 17 5.76 -12.89 -21.52
CA ALA A 17 5.08 -14.18 -21.32
C ALA A 17 5.81 -15.35 -22.02
N ALA A 18 6.35 -15.12 -23.21
CA ALA A 18 7.17 -16.11 -23.90
C ALA A 18 8.48 -16.40 -23.13
N VAL A 19 9.13 -15.38 -22.60
CA VAL A 19 10.31 -15.52 -21.73
C VAL A 19 10.00 -16.35 -20.49
N CYS A 20 8.84 -16.16 -19.84
CA CYS A 20 8.42 -17.04 -18.74
C CYS A 20 8.37 -18.52 -19.21
N GLY A 21 7.80 -18.78 -20.38
CA GLY A 21 7.76 -20.12 -20.98
C GLY A 21 9.16 -20.71 -21.22
N GLU A 22 10.11 -19.91 -21.73
CA GLU A 22 11.50 -20.34 -21.92
C GLU A 22 12.19 -20.69 -20.60
N ILE A 23 12.01 -19.88 -19.55
CA ILE A 23 12.56 -20.16 -18.21
C ILE A 23 12.00 -21.47 -17.68
N LYS A 24 10.68 -21.67 -17.79
CA LYS A 24 9.99 -22.89 -17.37
C LYS A 24 10.56 -24.12 -18.10
N ALA A 25 10.72 -24.05 -19.43
CA ALA A 25 11.30 -25.12 -20.22
C ALA A 25 12.77 -25.41 -19.84
N TRP A 26 13.53 -24.37 -19.56
CA TRP A 26 14.93 -24.50 -19.12
C TRP A 26 15.06 -25.25 -17.79
N TRP A 27 14.15 -25.01 -16.81
CA TRP A 27 14.10 -25.76 -15.56
C TRP A 27 13.61 -27.20 -15.77
N ALA A 28 12.58 -27.40 -16.60
CA ALA A 28 12.06 -28.72 -16.92
C ALA A 28 13.13 -29.62 -17.59
N SER A 29 13.98 -29.07 -18.46
CA SER A 29 15.09 -29.79 -19.08
C SER A 29 16.15 -30.28 -18.06
N ARG A 30 16.15 -29.71 -16.84
CA ARG A 30 17.01 -30.14 -15.75
C ARG A 30 16.35 -31.14 -14.79
N GLY A 31 15.11 -31.56 -15.10
CA GLY A 31 14.33 -32.47 -14.25
C GLY A 31 13.98 -31.91 -12.87
N ARG A 32 13.86 -30.58 -12.75
CA ARG A 32 13.75 -29.90 -11.47
C ARG A 32 12.69 -28.79 -11.52
N THR A 33 11.89 -28.69 -10.46
CA THR A 33 11.01 -27.55 -10.20
C THR A 33 11.73 -26.57 -9.27
N PRO A 34 12.03 -25.34 -9.71
CA PRO A 34 12.70 -24.36 -8.88
C PRO A 34 11.76 -23.77 -7.83
N ARG A 35 12.30 -23.26 -6.73
CA ARG A 35 11.57 -22.62 -5.63
C ARG A 35 11.89 -21.13 -5.58
N ALA A 36 10.86 -20.30 -5.34
CA ALA A 36 11.05 -18.85 -5.20
C ALA A 36 10.42 -18.33 -3.92
N TYR A 37 11.15 -17.47 -3.25
CA TYR A 37 10.69 -16.71 -2.08
C TYR A 37 10.59 -15.23 -2.42
N VAL A 38 9.46 -14.59 -2.06
CA VAL A 38 9.24 -13.16 -2.27
C VAL A 38 8.93 -12.51 -0.93
N ASP A 39 9.86 -11.71 -0.43
CA ASP A 39 9.70 -10.92 0.79
C ASP A 39 9.29 -9.48 0.46
N THR A 40 8.37 -8.91 1.25
CA THR A 40 7.78 -7.60 0.99
C THR A 40 7.93 -6.67 2.18
N TYR A 41 8.56 -5.54 1.95
CA TYR A 41 8.65 -4.44 2.90
C TYR A 41 7.83 -3.25 2.38
N GLY A 42 6.96 -2.70 3.23
CA GLY A 42 6.33 -1.45 2.91
C GLY A 42 4.82 -1.38 2.99
N CYS A 43 4.20 -0.83 1.95
CA CYS A 43 2.77 -0.54 1.91
C CYS A 43 2.02 -1.56 1.02
N GLN A 44 0.69 -1.45 0.99
CA GLN A 44 -0.18 -2.30 0.17
C GLN A 44 0.17 -2.26 -1.34
N GLN A 45 0.70 -1.13 -1.83
CA GLN A 45 1.17 -1.08 -3.22
C GLN A 45 2.38 -2.00 -3.44
N ASN A 46 3.29 -2.14 -2.47
CA ASN A 46 4.38 -3.10 -2.56
C ASN A 46 3.85 -4.54 -2.50
N GLU A 47 2.81 -4.82 -1.70
CA GLU A 47 2.16 -6.15 -1.72
C GLU A 47 1.56 -6.46 -3.09
N ALA A 48 0.83 -5.52 -3.71
CA ALA A 48 0.30 -5.68 -5.05
C ALA A 48 1.41 -5.89 -6.10
N ASP A 49 2.54 -5.21 -5.96
CA ASP A 49 3.71 -5.40 -6.82
C ASP A 49 4.33 -6.79 -6.61
N SER A 50 4.40 -7.28 -5.36
CA SER A 50 4.90 -8.63 -5.04
C SER A 50 3.97 -9.74 -5.53
N GLU A 51 2.66 -9.54 -5.51
CA GLU A 51 1.70 -10.46 -6.11
C GLU A 51 1.93 -10.65 -7.62
N ARG A 52 2.29 -9.59 -8.33
CA ARG A 52 2.70 -9.65 -9.75
C ARG A 52 4.03 -10.38 -9.93
N ILE A 53 5.02 -10.12 -9.06
CA ILE A 53 6.31 -10.84 -9.09
C ILE A 53 6.09 -12.33 -8.87
N ARG A 54 5.28 -12.73 -7.87
CA ARG A 54 4.90 -14.14 -7.64
C ARG A 54 4.20 -14.74 -8.85
N GLY A 55 3.33 -13.96 -9.52
CA GLY A 55 2.65 -14.39 -10.75
C GLY A 55 3.62 -14.69 -11.89
N MET A 56 4.58 -13.82 -12.14
CA MET A 56 5.60 -14.01 -13.15
C MET A 56 6.54 -15.18 -12.82
N LEU A 57 6.91 -15.35 -11.55
CA LEU A 57 7.70 -16.50 -11.08
C LEU A 57 6.93 -17.82 -11.28
N ARG A 58 5.64 -17.87 -10.95
CA ARG A 58 4.79 -19.03 -11.16
C ARG A 58 4.67 -19.36 -12.66
N ALA A 59 4.48 -18.36 -13.51
CA ALA A 59 4.46 -18.50 -14.95
C ALA A 59 5.81 -19.02 -15.50
N SER A 60 6.92 -18.68 -14.85
CA SER A 60 8.28 -19.13 -15.13
C SER A 60 8.61 -20.53 -14.56
N GLY A 61 7.61 -21.20 -13.96
CA GLY A 61 7.74 -22.57 -13.47
C GLY A 61 8.27 -22.70 -12.04
N TYR A 62 8.33 -21.62 -11.27
CA TYR A 62 8.74 -21.67 -9.86
C TYR A 62 7.57 -22.04 -8.94
N ASP A 63 7.84 -22.86 -7.94
CA ASP A 63 6.98 -23.00 -6.77
C ASP A 63 7.27 -21.86 -5.79
N ILE A 64 6.21 -21.15 -5.39
CA ILE A 64 6.32 -20.07 -4.41
C ILE A 64 6.33 -20.69 -3.01
N VAL A 65 7.33 -20.34 -2.22
CA VAL A 65 7.56 -20.84 -0.85
C VAL A 65 7.55 -19.69 0.16
N ASP A 66 7.32 -20.05 1.44
CA ASP A 66 7.15 -19.06 2.52
C ASP A 66 8.46 -18.73 3.25
N THR A 67 9.55 -19.39 2.88
CA THR A 67 10.87 -19.18 3.51
C THR A 67 11.97 -19.07 2.46
N GLU A 68 13.03 -18.37 2.81
CA GLU A 68 14.22 -18.19 1.95
C GLU A 68 15.07 -19.45 1.85
N GLU A 69 14.90 -20.41 2.80
CA GLU A 69 15.72 -21.60 2.85
C GLU A 69 15.43 -22.54 1.68
N GLY A 70 16.47 -22.86 0.93
CA GLY A 70 16.38 -23.71 -0.28
C GLY A 70 15.64 -23.06 -1.45
N ALA A 71 15.38 -21.74 -1.41
CA ALA A 71 14.85 -21.03 -2.56
C ALA A 71 15.95 -20.83 -3.62
N ASP A 72 15.60 -21.07 -4.88
CA ASP A 72 16.48 -20.85 -6.05
C ASP A 72 16.48 -19.39 -6.49
N CYS A 73 15.37 -18.70 -6.23
CA CYS A 73 15.22 -17.27 -6.48
C CYS A 73 14.64 -16.58 -5.25
N ILE A 74 15.29 -15.54 -4.78
CA ILE A 74 14.80 -14.67 -3.71
C ILE A 74 14.58 -13.28 -4.31
N VAL A 75 13.38 -12.72 -4.10
CA VAL A 75 13.07 -11.35 -4.49
C VAL A 75 12.66 -10.56 -3.25
N ILE A 76 13.37 -9.48 -2.95
CA ILE A 76 13.04 -8.57 -1.86
C ILE A 76 12.48 -7.29 -2.44
N ASN A 77 11.18 -7.06 -2.20
CA ASN A 77 10.47 -5.85 -2.58
C ASN A 77 10.55 -4.81 -1.45
N THR A 78 11.14 -3.66 -1.72
CA THR A 78 11.65 -2.70 -0.73
C THR A 78 10.85 -1.41 -0.67
N CYS A 79 10.85 -0.76 0.50
CA CYS A 79 10.14 0.49 0.77
C CYS A 79 11.12 1.64 1.07
N ALA A 80 10.85 2.82 0.50
CA ALA A 80 11.62 4.05 0.74
C ALA A 80 10.95 5.01 1.76
N ILE A 81 9.75 4.65 2.26
CA ILE A 81 8.94 5.58 3.07
C ILE A 81 9.29 5.50 4.55
N ARG A 82 9.70 4.33 5.06
CA ARG A 82 9.96 4.09 6.49
C ARG A 82 11.43 3.76 6.73
N GLU A 83 12.10 4.53 7.58
CA GLU A 83 13.52 4.33 7.92
C GLU A 83 13.81 2.95 8.52
N HIS A 84 12.95 2.51 9.45
CA HIS A 84 13.08 1.17 10.03
C HIS A 84 12.96 0.05 8.99
N ALA A 85 12.15 0.25 7.93
CA ALA A 85 12.06 -0.71 6.85
C ALA A 85 13.37 -0.77 6.05
N GLU A 86 13.99 0.38 5.79
CA GLU A 86 15.26 0.47 5.08
C GLU A 86 16.40 -0.22 5.84
N THR A 87 16.53 0.04 7.14
CA THR A 87 17.54 -0.61 7.99
C THR A 87 17.35 -2.14 8.03
N ARG A 88 16.11 -2.60 8.18
CA ARG A 88 15.80 -4.05 8.14
C ARG A 88 16.15 -4.68 6.80
N VAL A 89 15.85 -4.00 5.68
CA VAL A 89 16.22 -4.47 4.34
C VAL A 89 17.73 -4.68 4.23
N TYR A 90 18.55 -3.72 4.64
CA TYR A 90 20.01 -3.88 4.59
C TYR A 90 20.50 -5.04 5.45
N GLY A 91 19.93 -5.24 6.64
CA GLY A 91 20.25 -6.36 7.52
C GLY A 91 19.91 -7.71 6.87
N ASN A 92 18.69 -7.85 6.36
CA ASN A 92 18.22 -9.08 5.74
C ASN A 92 19.00 -9.39 4.43
N VAL A 93 19.20 -8.38 3.57
CA VAL A 93 20.01 -8.55 2.36
C VAL A 93 21.43 -8.96 2.72
N GLY A 94 22.02 -8.40 3.79
CA GLY A 94 23.34 -8.79 4.26
C GLY A 94 23.41 -10.26 4.70
N ALA A 95 22.37 -10.74 5.39
CA ALA A 95 22.29 -12.13 5.86
C ALA A 95 22.20 -13.14 4.70
N LEU A 96 21.65 -12.75 3.55
CA LEU A 96 21.53 -13.62 2.37
C LEU A 96 22.89 -14.04 1.78
N VAL A 97 23.99 -13.42 2.15
CA VAL A 97 25.33 -13.91 1.79
C VAL A 97 25.56 -15.34 2.29
N HIS A 98 25.01 -15.68 3.45
CA HIS A 98 25.15 -17.02 4.03
C HIS A 98 24.28 -18.07 3.32
N THR A 99 23.06 -17.70 2.91
CA THR A 99 22.21 -18.61 2.11
C THR A 99 22.80 -18.86 0.74
N LYS A 100 23.31 -17.81 0.09
CA LYS A 100 23.98 -17.92 -1.22
C LYS A 100 25.28 -18.70 -1.15
N ALA A 101 26.03 -18.62 -0.05
CA ALA A 101 27.25 -19.45 0.15
C ALA A 101 26.91 -20.95 0.24
N ARG A 102 25.76 -21.30 0.81
CA ARG A 102 25.25 -22.69 0.86
C ARG A 102 24.60 -23.14 -0.46
N HIS A 103 24.05 -22.20 -1.22
CA HIS A 103 23.37 -22.40 -2.49
C HIS A 103 23.90 -21.44 -3.56
N PRO A 104 25.10 -21.69 -4.16
CA PRO A 104 25.75 -20.75 -5.09
C PRO A 104 24.91 -20.42 -6.33
N GLU A 105 24.05 -21.34 -6.75
CA GLU A 105 23.14 -21.16 -7.90
C GLU A 105 21.95 -20.23 -7.59
N GLN A 106 21.66 -19.95 -6.30
CA GLN A 106 20.58 -19.06 -5.87
C GLN A 106 20.71 -17.68 -6.53
N LYS A 107 19.57 -17.12 -6.96
CA LYS A 107 19.51 -15.77 -7.53
C LYS A 107 18.78 -14.83 -6.57
N ILE A 108 19.38 -13.68 -6.29
CA ILE A 108 18.86 -12.68 -5.35
C ILE A 108 18.58 -11.38 -6.10
N PHE A 109 17.32 -10.95 -6.06
CA PHE A 109 16.86 -9.71 -6.68
C PHE A 109 16.34 -8.74 -5.63
N LEU A 110 16.62 -7.45 -5.83
CA LEU A 110 16.05 -6.36 -5.05
C LEU A 110 15.21 -5.48 -5.96
N CYS A 111 14.03 -5.11 -5.49
CA CYS A 111 13.14 -4.21 -6.22
C CYS A 111 12.38 -3.27 -5.27
N GLY A 112 11.46 -2.48 -5.83
CA GLY A 112 10.61 -1.60 -5.06
C GLY A 112 11.16 -0.18 -4.92
N CYS A 113 10.52 0.59 -4.04
CA CYS A 113 10.75 2.04 -3.96
C CYS A 113 12.20 2.44 -3.60
N MET A 114 12.90 1.66 -2.76
CA MET A 114 14.31 1.96 -2.43
C MET A 114 15.19 1.92 -3.68
N MET A 115 14.90 1.03 -4.62
CA MET A 115 15.67 0.88 -5.85
C MET A 115 15.42 2.01 -6.86
N GLY A 116 14.52 2.94 -6.57
CA GLY A 116 14.37 4.21 -7.28
C GLY A 116 15.33 5.31 -6.78
N GLN A 117 16.18 5.04 -5.77
CA GLN A 117 17.13 6.00 -5.19
C GLN A 117 18.55 5.68 -5.65
N PRO A 118 19.21 6.56 -6.45
CA PRO A 118 20.55 6.28 -7.02
C PRO A 118 21.61 5.93 -5.96
N GLN A 119 21.61 6.59 -4.80
CA GLN A 119 22.57 6.35 -3.72
C GLN A 119 22.40 4.95 -3.10
N VAL A 120 21.15 4.45 -3.03
CA VAL A 120 20.85 3.10 -2.53
C VAL A 120 21.35 2.05 -3.52
N VAL A 121 21.09 2.25 -4.81
CA VAL A 121 21.54 1.34 -5.88
C VAL A 121 23.07 1.26 -5.91
N GLU A 122 23.75 2.40 -5.78
CA GLU A 122 25.21 2.43 -5.74
C GLU A 122 25.77 1.69 -4.51
N ARG A 123 25.14 1.86 -3.35
CA ARG A 123 25.48 1.10 -2.14
C ARG A 123 25.31 -0.41 -2.34
N ILE A 124 24.20 -0.85 -2.95
CA ILE A 124 23.96 -2.27 -3.25
C ILE A 124 25.01 -2.79 -4.22
N LYS A 125 25.33 -2.03 -5.27
CA LYS A 125 26.31 -2.40 -6.27
C LYS A 125 27.69 -2.65 -5.67
N ASN A 126 28.13 -1.80 -4.74
CA ASN A 126 29.46 -1.82 -4.18
C ASN A 126 29.58 -2.77 -2.97
N SER A 127 28.58 -2.81 -2.09
CA SER A 127 28.67 -3.49 -0.79
C SER A 127 27.98 -4.86 -0.74
N TYR A 128 27.02 -5.14 -1.63
CA TYR A 128 26.21 -6.37 -1.62
C TYR A 128 26.44 -7.18 -2.90
N ARG A 129 27.66 -7.70 -3.07
CA ARG A 129 28.08 -8.38 -4.32
C ARG A 129 27.37 -9.70 -4.59
N HIS A 130 26.71 -10.28 -3.59
CA HIS A 130 25.89 -11.49 -3.70
C HIS A 130 24.49 -11.23 -4.30
N VAL A 131 24.07 -9.98 -4.44
CA VAL A 131 22.84 -9.60 -5.14
C VAL A 131 23.06 -9.68 -6.64
N ASP A 132 22.22 -10.45 -7.35
CA ASP A 132 22.32 -10.70 -8.79
C ASP A 132 21.58 -9.69 -9.64
N GLY A 133 20.45 -9.14 -9.12
CA GLY A 133 19.64 -8.20 -9.89
C GLY A 133 19.03 -7.10 -9.02
N VAL A 134 18.92 -5.91 -9.62
CA VAL A 134 18.25 -4.75 -9.03
C VAL A 134 17.38 -4.12 -10.09
N PHE A 135 16.11 -3.85 -9.77
CA PHE A 135 15.20 -3.11 -10.65
C PHE A 135 14.26 -2.20 -9.86
N ASN A 136 13.94 -1.05 -10.45
CA ASN A 136 13.01 -0.09 -9.86
C ASN A 136 11.54 -0.46 -10.16
N PRO A 137 10.54 0.21 -9.56
CA PRO A 137 9.12 -0.11 -9.78
C PRO A 137 8.67 0.04 -11.25
N HIS A 138 9.35 0.84 -12.06
CA HIS A 138 9.01 1.06 -13.47
C HIS A 138 9.39 -0.12 -14.35
N GLU A 139 10.39 -0.91 -13.94
CA GLU A 139 10.91 -2.05 -14.68
C GLU A 139 10.31 -3.40 -14.21
N LEU A 140 9.36 -3.38 -13.29
CA LEU A 140 8.76 -4.59 -12.71
C LEU A 140 8.21 -5.54 -13.78
N TRP A 141 7.57 -5.02 -14.81
CA TRP A 141 6.97 -5.81 -15.90
C TRP A 141 8.00 -6.61 -16.71
N ARG A 142 9.27 -6.17 -16.72
CA ARG A 142 10.39 -6.84 -17.40
C ARG A 142 11.12 -7.86 -16.51
N PHE A 143 10.60 -8.14 -15.33
CA PHE A 143 11.29 -9.06 -14.41
C PHE A 143 11.61 -10.43 -15.02
N PRO A 144 10.76 -11.08 -15.88
CA PRO A 144 11.12 -12.31 -16.54
C PRO A 144 12.37 -12.20 -17.43
N GLU A 145 12.50 -11.15 -18.25
CA GLU A 145 13.70 -10.88 -19.06
C GLU A 145 14.94 -10.72 -18.17
N LEU A 146 14.83 -9.94 -17.07
CA LEU A 146 15.94 -9.71 -16.15
C LEU A 146 16.39 -11.01 -15.48
N LEU A 147 15.45 -11.83 -15.03
CA LEU A 147 15.72 -13.14 -14.43
C LEU A 147 16.39 -14.08 -15.46
N GLN A 148 15.86 -14.18 -16.66
CA GLN A 148 16.43 -15.01 -17.71
C GLN A 148 17.87 -14.61 -18.03
N ARG A 149 18.13 -13.30 -18.14
CA ARG A 149 19.48 -12.79 -18.43
C ARG A 149 20.47 -13.16 -17.34
N VAL A 150 20.08 -13.08 -16.06
CA VAL A 150 20.93 -13.50 -14.93
C VAL A 150 21.16 -15.02 -14.97
N LEU A 151 20.11 -15.81 -15.25
CA LEU A 151 20.22 -17.27 -15.36
C LEU A 151 21.16 -17.71 -16.49
N LYS A 152 21.06 -17.08 -17.67
CA LYS A 152 21.86 -17.42 -18.85
C LYS A 152 23.32 -16.96 -18.75
N THR A 153 23.56 -15.79 -18.15
CA THR A 153 24.90 -15.14 -18.19
C THR A 153 25.68 -15.22 -16.89
N GLY A 154 25.01 -15.45 -15.77
CA GLY A 154 25.59 -15.32 -14.42
C GLY A 154 26.03 -13.90 -14.05
N LYS A 155 25.78 -12.90 -14.91
CA LYS A 155 26.19 -11.52 -14.69
C LYS A 155 25.12 -10.76 -13.92
N ARG A 156 25.55 -9.90 -12.99
CA ARG A 156 24.65 -8.97 -12.25
C ARG A 156 23.99 -7.99 -13.22
N ILE A 157 22.73 -7.62 -12.92
CA ILE A 157 21.94 -6.67 -13.71
C ILE A 157 21.39 -5.55 -12.83
N PHE A 158 21.38 -4.31 -13.35
CA PHE A 158 20.85 -3.13 -12.69
C PHE A 158 19.92 -2.41 -13.68
N ALA A 159 18.61 -2.68 -13.59
CA ALA A 159 17.57 -2.08 -14.42
C ALA A 159 16.87 -0.97 -13.60
N VAL A 160 17.51 0.20 -13.56
CA VAL A 160 17.07 1.35 -12.75
C VAL A 160 16.96 2.61 -13.59
N ASP A 161 16.58 2.46 -14.84
CA ASP A 161 16.46 3.57 -15.77
C ASP A 161 15.43 4.59 -15.32
N ASP A 162 15.72 5.86 -15.56
CA ASP A 162 14.87 7.01 -15.24
C ASP A 162 13.76 7.16 -16.30
N SER A 163 12.81 6.23 -16.28
CA SER A 163 11.63 6.27 -17.14
C SER A 163 10.55 7.17 -16.54
N ALA A 164 9.68 7.74 -17.39
CA ALA A 164 8.53 8.54 -16.94
C ALA A 164 7.48 7.71 -16.16
N GLY A 165 7.70 6.41 -16.07
CA GLY A 165 6.82 5.41 -15.49
C GLY A 165 5.96 4.72 -16.54
N ASN A 166 5.73 3.44 -16.32
CA ASN A 166 5.02 2.55 -17.24
C ASN A 166 3.70 2.07 -16.64
N ILE A 167 2.75 1.74 -17.49
CA ILE A 167 1.52 1.00 -17.15
C ILE A 167 1.57 -0.30 -17.96
N ALA A 168 1.61 -1.44 -17.28
CA ALA A 168 1.58 -2.76 -17.88
C ALA A 168 0.32 -3.50 -17.44
N GLU A 169 -0.53 -3.84 -18.40
CA GLU A 169 -1.80 -4.52 -18.18
C GLU A 169 -1.69 -6.02 -18.46
N GLY A 170 -2.38 -6.85 -17.66
CA GLY A 170 -2.41 -8.30 -17.90
C GLY A 170 -1.18 -9.06 -17.40
N ILE A 171 -0.34 -8.47 -16.56
CA ILE A 171 0.74 -9.21 -15.85
C ILE A 171 0.09 -10.30 -14.98
N PRO A 172 0.62 -11.55 -15.01
CA PRO A 172 0.14 -12.62 -14.13
C PRO A 172 0.22 -12.20 -12.64
N VAL A 173 -0.78 -12.58 -11.85
CA VAL A 173 -0.86 -12.26 -10.43
C VAL A 173 -1.10 -13.53 -9.63
N VAL A 174 -0.33 -13.73 -8.55
CA VAL A 174 -0.61 -14.72 -7.51
C VAL A 174 -0.95 -13.94 -6.25
N ARG A 175 -2.23 -13.98 -5.88
CA ARG A 175 -2.76 -13.23 -4.74
C ARG A 175 -2.30 -13.84 -3.42
N SER A 176 -2.07 -12.99 -2.43
CA SER A 176 -1.70 -13.38 -1.06
C SER A 176 -2.90 -13.82 -0.21
N SER A 177 -4.11 -13.58 -0.67
CA SER A 177 -5.36 -13.94 -0.01
C SER A 177 -6.38 -14.45 -1.03
N ASN A 178 -7.29 -15.33 -0.59
CA ASN A 178 -8.42 -15.80 -1.38
C ASN A 178 -9.70 -14.96 -1.16
N LEU A 179 -9.66 -14.01 -0.23
CA LEU A 179 -10.81 -13.17 0.14
C LEU A 179 -10.60 -11.69 -0.16
N LYS A 180 -9.34 -11.23 -0.04
CA LYS A 180 -8.94 -9.83 -0.20
C LYS A 180 -8.10 -9.66 -1.44
N ALA A 181 -8.35 -8.60 -2.20
CA ALA A 181 -7.56 -8.28 -3.39
C ALA A 181 -7.15 -6.81 -3.40
N TRP A 182 -5.88 -6.58 -3.78
CA TRP A 182 -5.33 -5.26 -4.03
C TRP A 182 -5.39 -4.96 -5.54
N VAL A 183 -6.06 -3.88 -5.93
CA VAL A 183 -6.18 -3.46 -7.33
C VAL A 183 -5.52 -2.09 -7.47
N SER A 184 -4.34 -2.04 -8.06
CA SER A 184 -3.69 -0.78 -8.39
C SER A 184 -4.47 -0.10 -9.52
N ILE A 185 -5.01 1.10 -9.27
CA ILE A 185 -5.77 1.87 -10.27
C ILE A 185 -4.95 2.99 -10.90
N MET A 186 -3.87 3.39 -10.23
CA MET A 186 -2.95 4.42 -10.68
C MET A 186 -1.59 4.29 -10.00
N TYR A 187 -0.59 4.93 -10.56
CA TYR A 187 0.79 4.96 -10.06
C TYR A 187 1.32 6.38 -10.03
N GLY A 188 2.28 6.65 -9.13
CA GLY A 188 2.94 7.94 -8.99
C GLY A 188 2.09 8.98 -8.27
N CYS A 189 2.67 10.17 -8.03
CA CYS A 189 2.00 11.26 -7.33
C CYS A 189 2.55 12.61 -7.77
N ASN A 190 1.66 13.58 -8.01
CA ASN A 190 2.00 14.94 -8.42
C ASN A 190 1.97 15.96 -7.26
N ASN A 191 1.70 15.53 -6.03
CA ASN A 191 1.56 16.48 -4.92
C ASN A 191 2.89 17.06 -4.42
N PHE A 192 4.02 16.34 -4.58
CA PHE A 192 5.34 16.79 -4.16
C PHE A 192 5.37 17.39 -2.74
N CYS A 193 4.66 16.74 -1.81
CA CYS A 193 4.76 17.10 -0.39
C CYS A 193 6.24 17.13 0.01
N SER A 194 6.67 18.16 0.75
CA SER A 194 8.10 18.43 0.95
C SER A 194 8.89 17.34 1.65
N TYR A 195 8.21 16.45 2.39
CA TYR A 195 8.80 15.30 3.10
C TYR A 195 8.75 13.99 2.31
N CYS A 196 8.02 13.96 1.17
CA CYS A 196 7.65 12.69 0.52
C CYS A 196 8.58 12.32 -0.62
N ILE A 197 9.13 11.11 -0.57
CA ILE A 197 10.02 10.56 -1.60
C ILE A 197 9.25 9.94 -2.79
N VAL A 198 7.94 9.71 -2.66
CA VAL A 198 7.13 8.97 -3.64
C VAL A 198 7.23 9.53 -5.07
N PRO A 199 7.09 10.86 -5.31
CA PRO A 199 7.21 11.40 -6.67
C PRO A 199 8.55 11.10 -7.35
N TYR A 200 9.61 10.95 -6.57
CA TYR A 200 10.98 10.73 -7.04
C TYR A 200 11.27 9.25 -7.35
N VAL A 201 10.55 8.32 -6.70
CA VAL A 201 10.81 6.87 -6.85
C VAL A 201 9.70 6.13 -7.62
N ARG A 202 8.48 6.69 -7.68
CA ARG A 202 7.35 6.13 -8.43
C ARG A 202 6.89 7.03 -9.59
N GLY A 203 7.51 8.20 -9.75
CA GLY A 203 7.26 9.12 -10.86
C GLY A 203 5.95 9.90 -10.75
N ARG A 204 5.55 10.49 -11.87
CA ARG A 204 4.31 11.27 -12.00
C ARG A 204 3.06 10.39 -11.97
N GLU A 205 1.92 11.01 -11.66
CA GLU A 205 0.61 10.36 -11.70
C GLU A 205 0.33 9.80 -13.09
N ARG A 206 -0.16 8.57 -13.12
CA ARG A 206 -0.64 7.88 -14.30
C ARG A 206 -1.72 6.88 -13.92
N SER A 207 -2.91 7.08 -14.46
CA SER A 207 -4.10 6.30 -14.20
C SER A 207 -4.21 5.13 -15.20
N ARG A 208 -4.65 3.98 -14.73
CA ARG A 208 -5.07 2.86 -15.59
C ARG A 208 -6.43 3.19 -16.21
N ARG A 209 -6.71 2.63 -17.38
CA ARG A 209 -8.01 2.81 -18.03
C ARG A 209 -9.15 2.17 -17.22
N PRO A 210 -10.32 2.82 -17.13
CA PRO A 210 -11.46 2.27 -16.37
C PRO A 210 -11.86 0.87 -16.83
N GLU A 211 -11.81 0.59 -18.14
CA GLU A 211 -12.20 -0.69 -18.71
C GLU A 211 -11.32 -1.85 -18.20
N GLU A 212 -10.01 -1.62 -18.09
CA GLU A 212 -9.06 -2.62 -17.59
C GLU A 212 -9.24 -2.89 -16.09
N ILE A 213 -9.52 -1.84 -15.31
CA ILE A 213 -9.82 -1.96 -13.88
C ILE A 213 -11.15 -2.74 -13.70
N LEU A 214 -12.19 -2.38 -14.43
CA LEU A 214 -13.48 -3.07 -14.36
C LEU A 214 -13.36 -4.55 -14.77
N LYS A 215 -12.56 -4.86 -15.79
CA LYS A 215 -12.27 -6.23 -16.22
C LYS A 215 -11.58 -7.03 -15.11
N GLU A 216 -10.56 -6.45 -14.47
CA GLU A 216 -9.85 -7.07 -13.34
C GLU A 216 -10.80 -7.33 -12.17
N VAL A 217 -11.58 -6.31 -11.76
CA VAL A 217 -12.52 -6.43 -10.64
C VAL A 217 -13.62 -7.45 -10.92
N LYS A 218 -14.18 -7.49 -12.15
CA LYS A 218 -15.14 -8.54 -12.54
C LYS A 218 -14.55 -9.95 -12.39
N GLY A 219 -13.30 -10.13 -12.80
CA GLY A 219 -12.59 -11.40 -12.62
C GLY A 219 -12.42 -11.78 -11.16
N LEU A 220 -12.10 -10.82 -10.29
CA LEU A 220 -11.97 -11.04 -8.85
C LEU A 220 -13.31 -11.44 -8.21
N ILE A 221 -14.38 -10.72 -8.53
CA ILE A 221 -15.72 -11.05 -8.03
C ILE A 221 -16.13 -12.47 -8.47
N ALA A 222 -15.92 -12.80 -9.73
CA ALA A 222 -16.20 -14.15 -10.26
C ALA A 222 -15.35 -15.24 -9.59
N ALA A 223 -14.14 -14.92 -9.15
CA ALA A 223 -13.25 -15.81 -8.39
C ALA A 223 -13.59 -15.88 -6.87
N GLY A 224 -14.61 -15.16 -6.41
CA GLY A 224 -15.10 -15.21 -5.02
C GLY A 224 -14.44 -14.22 -4.04
N TYR A 225 -13.67 -13.26 -4.53
CA TYR A 225 -13.11 -12.20 -3.67
C TYR A 225 -14.21 -11.29 -3.13
N LYS A 226 -14.13 -10.96 -1.84
CA LYS A 226 -15.18 -10.23 -1.11
C LYS A 226 -14.73 -8.89 -0.51
N ASP A 227 -13.43 -8.63 -0.46
CA ASP A 227 -12.87 -7.36 0.02
C ASP A 227 -11.87 -6.85 -1.03
N ILE A 228 -12.29 -5.89 -1.85
CA ILE A 228 -11.51 -5.35 -2.97
C ILE A 228 -11.08 -3.94 -2.62
N THR A 229 -9.77 -3.71 -2.53
CA THR A 229 -9.20 -2.41 -2.20
C THR A 229 -8.49 -1.79 -3.39
N LEU A 230 -8.92 -0.62 -3.80
CA LEU A 230 -8.29 0.18 -4.85
C LEU A 230 -7.07 0.90 -4.30
N LEU A 231 -5.95 0.78 -4.98
CA LEU A 231 -4.65 1.33 -4.58
C LEU A 231 -4.13 2.37 -5.57
N GLY A 232 -3.44 3.35 -5.02
CA GLY A 232 -2.67 4.36 -5.72
C GLY A 232 -1.81 5.12 -4.73
N GLN A 233 -1.07 6.13 -5.16
CA GLN A 233 -0.36 7.04 -4.27
C GLN A 233 -1.19 8.27 -3.89
N ASN A 234 -2.25 8.54 -4.66
CA ASN A 234 -3.32 9.52 -4.40
C ASN A 234 -4.53 9.14 -5.25
N VAL A 235 -5.35 8.21 -4.79
CA VAL A 235 -6.49 7.69 -5.57
C VAL A 235 -7.51 8.76 -5.94
N ASN A 236 -7.61 9.83 -5.14
CA ASN A 236 -8.56 10.93 -5.38
C ASN A 236 -8.24 11.73 -6.64
N SER A 237 -7.01 11.65 -7.16
CA SER A 237 -6.62 12.31 -8.43
C SER A 237 -6.81 11.42 -9.66
N TYR A 238 -7.33 10.18 -9.48
CA TYR A 238 -7.57 9.26 -10.59
C TYR A 238 -8.37 9.91 -11.73
N GLY A 239 -7.93 9.63 -12.95
CA GLY A 239 -8.58 10.05 -14.18
C GLY A 239 -8.17 11.42 -14.70
N LYS A 240 -7.53 12.28 -13.89
CA LYS A 240 -7.11 13.63 -14.31
C LYS A 240 -6.18 13.64 -15.54
N ASP A 241 -5.35 12.61 -15.67
CA ASP A 241 -4.38 12.43 -16.75
C ASP A 241 -4.94 11.70 -17.97
N LEU A 242 -6.13 11.09 -17.87
CA LEU A 242 -6.72 10.30 -18.95
C LEU A 242 -7.42 11.14 -20.01
N GLY A 243 -7.92 12.34 -19.66
CA GLY A 243 -8.70 13.18 -20.57
C GLY A 243 -10.06 12.59 -20.97
N LEU A 244 -10.61 11.66 -20.18
CA LEU A 244 -11.87 10.97 -20.46
C LEU A 244 -13.08 11.58 -19.75
N GLY A 245 -12.89 12.59 -18.90
CA GLY A 245 -13.96 13.18 -18.08
C GLY A 245 -14.46 12.26 -16.96
N VAL A 246 -13.75 11.17 -16.65
CA VAL A 246 -14.03 10.21 -15.57
C VAL A 246 -13.12 10.51 -14.40
N ASP A 247 -13.69 10.66 -13.20
CA ASP A 247 -12.94 10.83 -11.96
C ASP A 247 -13.02 9.57 -11.05
N PHE A 248 -12.40 9.67 -9.88
CA PHE A 248 -12.38 8.57 -8.93
C PHE A 248 -13.78 8.17 -8.43
N ALA A 249 -14.68 9.15 -8.24
CA ALA A 249 -16.05 8.86 -7.81
C ALA A 249 -16.84 8.08 -8.87
N ASP A 250 -16.64 8.41 -10.16
CA ASP A 250 -17.26 7.69 -11.27
C ASP A 250 -16.75 6.25 -11.38
N LEU A 251 -15.44 6.04 -11.19
CA LEU A 251 -14.86 4.70 -11.16
C LEU A 251 -15.45 3.88 -9.99
N MET A 252 -15.51 4.45 -8.79
CA MET A 252 -16.08 3.79 -7.60
C MET A 252 -17.53 3.40 -7.84
N ALA A 253 -18.35 4.29 -8.40
CA ALA A 253 -19.74 4.02 -8.75
C ALA A 253 -19.85 2.86 -9.74
N SER A 254 -19.07 2.89 -10.84
CA SER A 254 -19.07 1.85 -11.87
C SER A 254 -18.69 0.46 -11.32
N ILE A 255 -17.75 0.40 -10.36
CA ILE A 255 -17.38 -0.85 -9.70
C ILE A 255 -18.50 -1.31 -8.75
N ALA A 256 -19.09 -0.39 -7.99
CA ALA A 256 -20.14 -0.73 -7.03
C ALA A 256 -21.42 -1.28 -7.70
N GLU A 257 -21.67 -0.90 -8.97
CA GLU A 257 -22.79 -1.42 -9.78
C GLU A 257 -22.57 -2.85 -10.28
N LEU A 258 -21.35 -3.38 -10.23
CA LEU A 258 -21.08 -4.77 -10.63
C LEU A 258 -21.88 -5.76 -9.75
N PRO A 259 -22.39 -6.86 -10.33
CA PRO A 259 -23.10 -7.88 -9.56
C PRO A 259 -22.14 -8.60 -8.59
N GLY A 260 -22.71 -9.13 -7.50
CA GLY A 260 -21.97 -9.85 -6.47
C GLY A 260 -22.00 -9.16 -5.11
N GLU A 261 -21.63 -9.92 -4.08
CA GLU A 261 -21.56 -9.46 -2.70
C GLU A 261 -20.09 -9.25 -2.31
N PHE A 262 -19.68 -7.98 -2.19
CA PHE A 262 -18.31 -7.60 -1.83
C PHE A 262 -18.29 -6.21 -1.22
N TRP A 263 -17.23 -5.90 -0.48
CA TRP A 263 -16.88 -4.54 -0.10
C TRP A 263 -15.83 -3.97 -1.04
N LEU A 264 -16.09 -2.75 -1.48
CA LEU A 264 -15.15 -1.91 -2.22
C LEU A 264 -14.51 -0.90 -1.28
N ARG A 265 -13.20 -0.92 -1.20
CA ARG A 265 -12.38 -0.01 -0.38
C ARG A 265 -11.38 0.73 -1.25
N PHE A 266 -10.81 1.76 -0.69
CA PHE A 266 -9.67 2.44 -1.26
C PHE A 266 -8.71 2.92 -0.18
N MET A 267 -7.47 3.16 -0.56
CA MET A 267 -6.44 3.68 0.34
C MET A 267 -5.60 4.75 -0.35
N THR A 268 -4.99 5.62 0.47
CA THR A 268 -4.04 6.64 0.03
C THR A 268 -4.73 7.77 -0.72
N SER A 269 -5.35 8.67 0.03
CA SER A 269 -5.98 9.88 -0.48
C SER A 269 -5.21 11.15 -0.09
N HIS A 270 -5.58 12.27 -0.70
CA HIS A 270 -5.07 13.58 -0.34
C HIS A 270 -6.25 14.55 -0.18
N PRO A 271 -6.33 15.32 0.94
CA PRO A 271 -7.47 16.21 1.20
C PRO A 271 -7.76 17.21 0.09
N LYS A 272 -6.73 17.75 -0.54
CA LYS A 272 -6.85 18.68 -1.70
C LYS A 272 -7.72 18.11 -2.85
N ASP A 273 -7.66 16.79 -3.05
CA ASP A 273 -8.34 16.10 -4.14
C ASP A 273 -9.61 15.38 -3.70
N ALA A 274 -9.94 15.41 -2.38
CA ALA A 274 -11.19 14.87 -1.86
C ALA A 274 -12.36 15.82 -2.22
N SER A 275 -13.38 15.27 -2.89
CA SER A 275 -14.52 16.06 -3.36
C SER A 275 -15.82 15.63 -2.65
N LYS A 276 -16.78 16.57 -2.56
CA LYS A 276 -18.14 16.23 -2.08
C LYS A 276 -18.76 15.11 -2.91
N LYS A 277 -18.58 15.12 -4.24
CA LYS A 277 -19.02 14.05 -5.15
C LYS A 277 -18.52 12.67 -4.69
N LEU A 278 -17.28 12.57 -4.24
CA LEU A 278 -16.73 11.30 -3.73
C LEU A 278 -17.44 10.86 -2.45
N PHE A 279 -17.64 11.76 -1.48
CA PHE A 279 -18.38 11.45 -0.25
C PHE A 279 -19.82 11.03 -0.57
N ASP A 280 -20.52 11.75 -1.44
CA ASP A 280 -21.88 11.42 -1.87
C ASP A 280 -21.96 10.05 -2.54
N THR A 281 -20.95 9.70 -3.35
CA THR A 281 -20.83 8.38 -3.98
C THR A 281 -20.64 7.29 -2.94
N ILE A 282 -19.77 7.49 -1.95
CA ILE A 282 -19.57 6.53 -0.86
C ILE A 282 -20.88 6.35 -0.07
N ALA A 283 -21.59 7.42 0.24
CA ALA A 283 -22.86 7.37 0.96
C ALA A 283 -23.94 6.59 0.17
N ARG A 284 -23.99 6.81 -1.15
CA ARG A 284 -25.03 6.26 -2.04
C ARG A 284 -24.93 4.75 -2.25
N TYR A 285 -23.72 4.21 -2.38
CA TYR A 285 -23.51 2.81 -2.76
C TYR A 285 -23.20 1.94 -1.54
N PRO A 286 -24.07 0.95 -1.18
CA PRO A 286 -23.86 0.11 0.01
C PRO A 286 -22.67 -0.85 -0.09
N LYS A 287 -22.16 -1.13 -1.30
CA LYS A 287 -20.94 -1.94 -1.48
C LYS A 287 -19.66 -1.16 -1.22
N ILE A 288 -19.71 0.18 -1.26
CA ILE A 288 -18.55 1.01 -0.92
C ILE A 288 -18.48 1.13 0.59
N ALA A 289 -17.41 0.63 1.16
CA ALA A 289 -17.16 0.65 2.59
C ALA A 289 -17.17 2.08 3.13
N LYS A 290 -17.90 2.33 4.22
CA LYS A 290 -17.98 3.63 4.89
C LYS A 290 -16.73 3.91 5.69
N GLN A 291 -15.60 3.90 5.00
CA GLN A 291 -14.27 4.15 5.53
C GLN A 291 -13.52 5.13 4.62
N PHE A 292 -12.93 6.15 5.22
CA PHE A 292 -12.12 7.11 4.47
C PHE A 292 -10.79 7.36 5.20
N HIS A 293 -9.70 7.01 4.54
CA HIS A 293 -8.36 7.39 5.02
C HIS A 293 -8.00 8.74 4.40
N LEU A 294 -8.00 9.80 5.21
CA LEU A 294 -7.81 11.20 4.79
C LEU A 294 -6.64 11.83 5.56
N PRO A 295 -5.39 11.69 5.09
CA PRO A 295 -4.18 12.16 5.77
C PRO A 295 -4.13 13.67 5.94
N PHE A 296 -4.29 14.19 7.18
CA PHE A 296 -4.19 15.63 7.45
C PHE A 296 -2.76 16.11 7.71
N GLN A 297 -1.89 15.25 8.21
CA GLN A 297 -0.45 15.41 8.49
C GLN A 297 -0.12 16.42 9.61
N SER A 298 -0.74 17.59 9.67
CA SER A 298 -0.61 18.61 10.71
C SER A 298 -1.89 19.43 10.83
N GLY A 299 -2.22 19.90 12.02
CA GLY A 299 -3.37 20.75 12.31
C GLY A 299 -3.10 22.24 12.13
N ASN A 300 -1.89 22.65 11.72
CA ASN A 300 -1.50 24.05 11.62
C ASN A 300 -1.19 24.46 10.18
N ASP A 301 -1.73 25.60 9.73
CA ASP A 301 -1.65 26.06 8.34
C ASP A 301 -0.22 26.41 7.90
N ARG A 302 0.62 26.97 8.80
CA ARG A 302 2.01 27.25 8.48
C ARG A 302 2.78 25.96 8.22
N VAL A 303 2.58 24.95 9.07
CA VAL A 303 3.20 23.64 8.91
C VAL A 303 2.70 22.95 7.65
N LEU A 304 1.40 22.96 7.39
CA LEU A 304 0.80 22.42 6.14
C LEU A 304 1.40 23.09 4.90
N LYS A 305 1.58 24.41 4.91
CA LYS A 305 2.24 25.15 3.84
C LYS A 305 3.70 24.74 3.66
N ALA A 306 4.44 24.58 4.75
CA ALA A 306 5.83 24.11 4.73
C ALA A 306 5.93 22.64 4.22
N MET A 307 4.93 21.82 4.53
CA MET A 307 4.76 20.47 4.00
C MET A 307 4.31 20.43 2.53
N ASN A 308 3.99 21.57 1.90
CA ASN A 308 3.45 21.68 0.53
C ASN A 308 2.11 20.93 0.37
N ARG A 309 1.18 21.09 1.32
CA ARG A 309 -0.07 20.33 1.35
C ARG A 309 -1.23 20.95 0.56
N HIS A 310 -1.20 22.24 0.23
CA HIS A 310 -2.19 22.96 -0.60
C HIS A 310 -3.65 22.87 -0.11
N TYR A 311 -3.86 22.84 1.19
CA TYR A 311 -5.15 23.04 1.87
C TYR A 311 -4.89 23.60 3.27
N THR A 312 -5.92 24.20 3.86
CA THR A 312 -5.90 24.73 5.21
C THR A 312 -6.58 23.78 6.21
N ARG A 313 -6.34 24.00 7.50
CA ARG A 313 -7.07 23.34 8.59
C ARG A 313 -8.60 23.44 8.41
N GLU A 314 -9.09 24.66 8.11
CA GLU A 314 -10.53 24.90 7.95
C GLU A 314 -11.12 24.12 6.77
N GLU A 315 -10.43 24.07 5.63
CA GLU A 315 -10.86 23.29 4.47
C GLU A 315 -10.89 21.79 4.78
N TYR A 316 -9.91 21.30 5.53
CA TYR A 316 -9.89 19.92 5.97
C TYR A 316 -11.07 19.59 6.90
N LEU A 317 -11.33 20.43 7.91
CA LEU A 317 -12.46 20.27 8.85
C LEU A 317 -13.80 20.26 8.12
N LYS A 318 -14.00 21.14 7.13
CA LYS A 318 -15.21 21.15 6.30
C LYS A 318 -15.45 19.80 5.61
N LEU A 319 -14.38 19.16 5.10
CA LEU A 319 -14.49 17.83 4.48
C LEU A 319 -14.83 16.75 5.50
N ALA A 320 -14.17 16.75 6.65
CA ALA A 320 -14.38 15.75 7.70
C ALA A 320 -15.81 15.85 8.27
N HIS A 321 -16.27 17.06 8.56
CA HIS A 321 -17.64 17.31 9.06
C HIS A 321 -18.69 16.93 8.02
N TYR A 322 -18.51 17.33 6.75
CA TYR A 322 -19.42 16.95 5.67
C TYR A 322 -19.55 15.43 5.53
N GLY A 323 -18.43 14.72 5.56
CA GLY A 323 -18.43 13.25 5.47
C GLY A 323 -19.24 12.61 6.60
N ARG A 324 -19.12 13.10 7.84
CA ARG A 324 -19.88 12.61 8.99
C ARG A 324 -21.33 13.05 9.03
N GLU A 325 -21.64 14.22 8.48
CA GLU A 325 -23.02 14.70 8.33
C GLU A 325 -23.83 13.75 7.45
N ILE A 326 -23.30 13.37 6.28
CA ILE A 326 -24.00 12.50 5.34
C ILE A 326 -23.84 11.01 5.63
N MET A 327 -22.81 10.63 6.40
CA MET A 327 -22.52 9.25 6.82
C MET A 327 -22.15 9.23 8.31
N PRO A 328 -23.11 9.18 9.24
CA PRO A 328 -22.83 9.19 10.68
C PRO A 328 -21.93 8.03 11.15
N GLU A 329 -21.94 6.90 10.42
CA GLU A 329 -21.11 5.71 10.69
C GLU A 329 -19.75 5.74 9.98
N LEU A 330 -19.38 6.87 9.33
CA LEU A 330 -18.12 6.99 8.60
C LEU A 330 -16.94 6.79 9.53
N VAL A 331 -16.12 5.80 9.20
CA VAL A 331 -14.82 5.56 9.82
C VAL A 331 -13.79 6.47 9.16
N LEU A 332 -13.29 7.44 9.92
CA LEU A 332 -12.21 8.33 9.48
C LEU A 332 -10.88 7.88 10.08
N THR A 333 -9.91 7.65 9.22
CA THR A 333 -8.51 7.40 9.62
C THR A 333 -7.60 8.42 8.95
N SER A 334 -6.42 8.66 9.53
CA SER A 334 -5.50 9.65 9.00
C SER A 334 -4.05 9.32 9.31
N ASP A 335 -3.13 10.04 8.63
CA ASP A 335 -1.71 10.11 8.98
C ASP A 335 -1.41 11.44 9.63
N VAL A 336 -0.48 11.45 10.59
CA VAL A 336 0.03 12.65 11.25
C VAL A 336 1.54 12.54 11.44
N ILE A 337 2.26 13.63 11.17
CA ILE A 337 3.70 13.75 11.35
C ILE A 337 3.98 14.79 12.45
N VAL A 338 4.59 14.33 13.53
CA VAL A 338 5.02 15.17 14.66
C VAL A 338 6.48 15.59 14.47
N GLY A 339 6.80 16.82 14.89
CA GLY A 339 8.16 17.34 14.86
C GLY A 339 8.67 17.58 13.44
N PHE A 340 7.80 18.07 12.56
CA PHE A 340 8.23 18.59 11.27
C PHE A 340 9.20 19.76 11.47
N PRO A 341 10.23 19.97 10.62
CA PRO A 341 11.23 21.01 10.82
C PRO A 341 10.62 22.39 11.12
N GLY A 342 11.00 22.95 12.27
CA GLY A 342 10.52 24.24 12.74
C GLY A 342 9.08 24.25 13.27
N GLU A 343 8.46 23.11 13.54
CA GLU A 343 7.16 23.03 14.24
C GLU A 343 7.30 23.50 15.69
N THR A 344 6.54 24.52 16.09
CA THR A 344 6.52 25.02 17.48
C THR A 344 5.59 24.18 18.37
N GLU A 345 5.59 24.45 19.70
CA GLU A 345 4.67 23.80 20.62
C GLU A 345 3.23 24.21 20.34
N GLU A 346 2.98 25.49 20.08
CA GLU A 346 1.64 26.03 19.78
C GLU A 346 1.07 25.39 18.49
N GLU A 347 1.91 25.17 17.49
CA GLU A 347 1.49 24.53 16.24
C GLU A 347 1.21 23.02 16.41
N PHE A 348 1.91 22.39 17.35
CA PHE A 348 1.60 21.03 17.76
C PHE A 348 0.28 20.96 18.53
N GLU A 349 -0.02 21.94 19.41
CA GLU A 349 -1.33 22.04 20.09
C GLU A 349 -2.48 22.21 19.09
N ASP A 350 -2.30 22.94 18.00
CA ASP A 350 -3.28 22.99 16.89
C ASP A 350 -3.55 21.61 16.31
N THR A 351 -2.51 20.78 16.21
CA THR A 351 -2.63 19.40 15.74
C THR A 351 -3.43 18.54 16.73
N LEU A 352 -3.17 18.64 18.02
CA LEU A 352 -3.95 17.94 19.05
C LEU A 352 -5.41 18.39 19.06
N SER A 353 -5.66 19.71 18.97
CA SER A 353 -7.02 20.25 18.97
C SER A 353 -7.83 19.79 17.74
N LEU A 354 -7.18 19.61 16.57
CA LEU A 354 -7.83 19.03 15.39
C LEU A 354 -8.20 17.55 15.63
N ILE A 355 -7.32 16.77 16.27
CA ILE A 355 -7.59 15.36 16.61
C ILE A 355 -8.78 15.25 17.56
N GLU A 356 -8.86 16.11 18.57
CA GLU A 356 -9.98 16.17 19.52
C GLU A 356 -11.31 16.56 18.84
N GLU A 357 -11.26 17.49 17.89
CA GLU A 357 -12.45 17.96 17.15
C GLU A 357 -12.96 16.90 16.18
N VAL A 358 -12.07 16.32 15.36
CA VAL A 358 -12.46 15.33 14.34
C VAL A 358 -12.72 13.96 14.95
N ARG A 359 -12.04 13.57 16.05
CA ARG A 359 -12.18 12.27 16.73
C ARG A 359 -11.99 11.11 15.77
N TYR A 360 -10.77 10.91 15.29
CA TYR A 360 -10.44 9.83 14.37
C TYR A 360 -10.65 8.45 15.00
N ASP A 361 -11.07 7.50 14.18
CA ASP A 361 -11.17 6.09 14.57
C ASP A 361 -9.79 5.47 14.79
N ALA A 362 -8.82 5.87 13.99
CA ALA A 362 -7.41 5.52 14.17
C ALA A 362 -6.50 6.53 13.46
N LEU A 363 -5.31 6.74 14.00
CA LEU A 363 -4.24 7.51 13.38
C LEU A 363 -3.01 6.63 13.15
N PHE A 364 -2.36 6.83 12.01
CA PHE A 364 -1.00 6.40 11.79
C PHE A 364 -0.07 7.57 12.13
N THR A 365 0.66 7.42 13.22
CA THR A 365 1.46 8.48 13.83
C THR A 365 2.95 8.28 13.53
N PHE A 366 3.61 9.36 13.13
CA PHE A 366 5.01 9.33 12.75
C PHE A 366 5.75 10.52 13.38
N ILE A 367 6.98 10.29 13.83
CA ILE A 367 7.94 11.37 14.06
C ILE A 367 8.59 11.67 12.72
N PHE A 368 8.75 12.96 12.38
CA PHE A 368 9.43 13.36 11.15
C PHE A 368 10.80 12.70 11.04
N SER A 369 11.06 12.09 9.89
CA SER A 369 12.34 11.49 9.53
C SER A 369 12.75 11.98 8.14
N PRO A 370 13.90 12.66 8.01
CA PRO A 370 14.35 13.23 6.74
C PRO A 370 14.60 12.13 5.70
N ARG A 371 14.14 12.34 4.47
CA ARG A 371 14.38 11.44 3.34
C ARG A 371 15.33 12.10 2.35
N ALA A 372 16.47 11.48 2.12
CA ALA A 372 17.47 12.00 1.17
C ALA A 372 16.81 12.30 -0.19
N GLY A 373 17.08 13.49 -0.73
CA GLY A 373 16.50 13.95 -1.99
C GLY A 373 15.21 14.74 -1.87
N THR A 374 14.55 14.79 -0.70
CA THR A 374 13.34 15.60 -0.47
C THR A 374 13.68 17.02 -0.02
N PRO A 375 12.81 18.01 -0.28
CA PRO A 375 13.00 19.37 0.21
C PRO A 375 13.11 19.45 1.73
N ALA A 376 12.26 18.74 2.48
CA ALA A 376 12.26 18.78 3.94
C ALA A 376 13.54 18.23 4.58
N ALA A 377 14.26 17.35 3.90
CA ALA A 377 15.56 16.87 4.39
C ALA A 377 16.67 17.96 4.42
N LYS A 378 16.42 19.11 3.78
CA LYS A 378 17.33 20.25 3.73
C LYS A 378 16.91 21.38 4.64
N MET A 379 15.76 21.26 5.31
CA MET A 379 15.26 22.27 6.25
C MET A 379 16.03 22.17 7.56
N ASP A 380 16.22 23.33 8.20
CA ASP A 380 16.76 23.39 9.55
C ASP A 380 15.75 22.81 10.54
N ASP A 381 16.22 21.89 11.37
CA ASP A 381 15.39 21.15 12.33
C ASP A 381 15.95 21.33 13.74
N PRO A 382 15.61 22.47 14.40
CA PRO A 382 16.14 22.82 15.71
C PRO A 382 15.50 22.03 16.86
N THR A 383 14.40 21.29 16.61
CA THR A 383 13.65 20.62 17.67
C THR A 383 14.38 19.35 18.14
N PRO A 384 14.77 19.27 19.44
CA PRO A 384 15.44 18.11 20.00
C PRO A 384 14.59 16.83 19.86
N LYS A 385 15.26 15.69 19.75
CA LYS A 385 14.59 14.38 19.62
C LYS A 385 13.69 14.07 20.82
N GLU A 386 14.14 14.42 22.02
CA GLU A 386 13.39 14.25 23.26
C GLU A 386 12.05 14.99 23.23
N GLU A 387 12.09 16.22 22.69
CA GLU A 387 10.87 17.02 22.53
C GLU A 387 9.90 16.42 21.51
N LYS A 388 10.42 15.94 20.38
CA LYS A 388 9.59 15.23 19.40
C LYS A 388 8.96 13.96 19.97
N ASN A 389 9.70 13.20 20.78
CA ASN A 389 9.18 12.02 21.46
C ASN A 389 8.09 12.44 22.47
N ARG A 390 8.28 13.48 23.27
CA ARG A 390 7.28 13.98 24.21
C ARG A 390 5.96 14.37 23.53
N ARG A 391 6.04 15.08 22.41
CA ARG A 391 4.87 15.44 21.60
C ARG A 391 4.21 14.19 21.02
N PHE A 392 5.00 13.26 20.52
CA PHE A 392 4.51 11.99 19.95
C PHE A 392 3.74 11.17 20.99
N ASP A 393 4.26 11.04 22.20
CA ASP A 393 3.60 10.29 23.28
C ASP A 393 2.25 10.94 23.65
N ARG A 394 2.20 12.28 23.79
CA ARG A 394 0.95 13.03 24.05
C ARG A 394 -0.10 12.81 22.96
N LEU A 395 0.34 12.81 21.69
CA LEU A 395 -0.55 12.54 20.56
C LEU A 395 -1.09 11.11 20.60
N CYS A 396 -0.24 10.13 20.87
CA CYS A 396 -0.64 8.73 21.00
C CYS A 396 -1.64 8.53 22.14
N ASP A 397 -1.41 9.15 23.31
CA ASP A 397 -2.31 9.06 24.45
C ASP A 397 -3.68 9.67 24.12
N THR A 398 -3.71 10.84 23.46
CA THR A 398 -4.94 11.49 23.00
C THR A 398 -5.72 10.57 22.06
N GLN A 399 -5.06 10.03 21.04
CA GLN A 399 -5.72 9.15 20.07
C GLN A 399 -6.17 7.82 20.68
N ASN A 400 -5.38 7.23 21.56
CA ASN A 400 -5.74 5.97 22.23
C ASN A 400 -7.02 6.13 23.06
N ARG A 401 -7.16 7.24 23.78
CA ARG A 401 -8.38 7.58 24.54
C ARG A 401 -9.59 7.70 23.59
N ILE A 402 -9.45 8.46 22.49
CA ILE A 402 -10.52 8.64 21.50
C ILE A 402 -10.92 7.32 20.88
N SER A 403 -9.95 6.50 20.46
CA SER A 403 -10.22 5.18 19.85
C SER A 403 -10.97 4.26 20.80
N LEU A 404 -10.59 4.25 22.09
CA LEU A 404 -11.28 3.45 23.10
C LEU A 404 -12.73 3.93 23.31
N GLU A 405 -12.96 5.23 23.43
CA GLU A 405 -14.30 5.82 23.57
C GLU A 405 -15.20 5.46 22.37
N ILE A 406 -14.66 5.54 21.15
CA ILE A 406 -15.37 5.14 19.92
C ILE A 406 -15.69 3.65 19.96
N HIS A 407 -14.75 2.78 20.35
CA HIS A 407 -14.98 1.35 20.43
C HIS A 407 -16.00 0.98 21.50
N GLN A 408 -16.01 1.65 22.64
CA GLN A 408 -17.04 1.48 23.68
C GLN A 408 -18.44 1.77 23.14
N GLY A 409 -18.60 2.73 22.23
CA GLY A 409 -19.86 3.04 21.56
C GLY A 409 -20.40 1.92 20.66
N TYR A 410 -19.63 0.90 20.36
CA TYR A 410 -20.07 -0.29 19.61
C TYR A 410 -20.61 -1.42 20.51
N VAL A 411 -20.30 -1.41 21.80
CA VAL A 411 -20.76 -2.47 22.72
C VAL A 411 -22.30 -2.49 22.77
N GLY A 412 -22.88 -3.65 22.62
CA GLY A 412 -24.33 -3.87 22.50
C GLY A 412 -24.89 -3.74 21.07
N ARG A 413 -24.11 -3.25 20.09
CA ARG A 413 -24.54 -3.14 18.68
C ARG A 413 -24.27 -4.45 17.94
N THR A 414 -25.10 -4.75 16.95
CA THR A 414 -24.87 -5.81 15.97
C THR A 414 -24.25 -5.20 14.73
N LEU A 415 -23.10 -5.73 14.31
CA LEU A 415 -22.34 -5.25 13.16
C LEU A 415 -22.20 -6.36 12.12
N ARG A 416 -22.39 -6.01 10.85
CA ARG A 416 -22.04 -6.90 9.75
C ARG A 416 -20.50 -6.96 9.59
N VAL A 417 -19.97 -8.18 9.52
CA VAL A 417 -18.54 -8.43 9.41
C VAL A 417 -18.24 -9.44 8.29
N LEU A 418 -17.07 -9.34 7.69
CA LEU A 418 -16.49 -10.38 6.83
C LEU A 418 -15.46 -11.16 7.66
N VAL A 419 -15.68 -12.46 7.83
CA VAL A 419 -14.73 -13.33 8.53
C VAL A 419 -13.51 -13.55 7.64
N ASP A 420 -12.35 -13.13 8.11
CA ASP A 420 -11.14 -13.10 7.27
C ASP A 420 -10.04 -14.08 7.70
N GLY A 421 -10.23 -14.77 8.82
CA GLY A 421 -9.26 -15.77 9.29
C GLY A 421 -9.46 -16.19 10.74
N ARG A 422 -8.40 -16.75 11.31
CA ARG A 422 -8.32 -17.18 12.71
C ARG A 422 -7.00 -16.67 13.33
N GLU A 423 -7.09 -16.24 14.56
CA GLU A 423 -5.94 -15.92 15.38
C GLU A 423 -6.09 -16.67 16.73
N LYS A 424 -5.23 -17.65 16.96
CA LYS A 424 -5.35 -18.58 18.10
C LYS A 424 -6.72 -19.27 18.10
N GLU A 425 -7.46 -19.18 19.21
CA GLU A 425 -8.76 -19.81 19.41
C GLU A 425 -9.94 -18.99 18.86
N MET A 426 -9.71 -17.75 18.38
CA MET A 426 -10.76 -16.84 17.95
C MET A 426 -10.73 -16.65 16.43
N LEU A 427 -11.91 -16.61 15.81
CA LEU A 427 -12.04 -16.09 14.46
C LEU A 427 -11.77 -14.60 14.44
N THR A 428 -11.17 -14.15 13.34
CA THR A 428 -11.00 -12.73 13.03
C THR A 428 -11.93 -12.33 11.92
N ALA A 429 -12.50 -11.13 12.04
CA ALA A 429 -13.34 -10.55 11.01
C ALA A 429 -13.10 -9.04 10.92
N ARG A 430 -13.57 -8.46 9.83
CA ARG A 430 -13.53 -7.01 9.63
C ARG A 430 -14.94 -6.48 9.48
N THR A 431 -15.23 -5.34 10.12
CA THR A 431 -16.44 -4.59 9.84
C THR A 431 -16.33 -3.87 8.49
N GLU A 432 -17.43 -3.29 8.01
CA GLU A 432 -17.43 -2.40 6.86
C GLU A 432 -16.38 -1.27 7.00
N GLY A 433 -16.28 -0.66 8.17
CA GLY A 433 -15.28 0.37 8.48
C GLY A 433 -13.86 -0.16 8.74
N GLY A 434 -13.60 -1.46 8.51
CA GLY A 434 -12.26 -2.08 8.63
C GLY A 434 -11.84 -2.43 10.07
N ARG A 435 -12.71 -2.26 11.09
CA ARG A 435 -12.38 -2.63 12.48
C ARG A 435 -12.25 -4.13 12.66
N LEU A 436 -11.24 -4.52 13.43
CA LEU A 436 -11.02 -5.91 13.80
C LEU A 436 -12.06 -6.35 14.83
N VAL A 437 -12.76 -7.45 14.55
CA VAL A 437 -13.67 -8.13 15.46
C VAL A 437 -13.14 -9.54 15.70
N ARG A 438 -13.13 -9.96 16.97
CA ARG A 438 -12.77 -11.32 17.37
C ARG A 438 -13.97 -12.00 18.05
N PHE A 439 -14.23 -13.23 17.69
CA PHE A 439 -15.30 -14.02 18.27
C PHE A 439 -15.04 -15.53 18.15
N ALA A 440 -15.70 -16.32 18.99
CA ALA A 440 -15.61 -17.78 18.93
C ALA A 440 -16.46 -18.31 17.74
N GLY A 441 -15.94 -19.28 17.02
CA GLY A 441 -16.65 -19.88 15.90
C GLY A 441 -15.85 -20.97 15.19
N ASP A 442 -16.50 -21.66 14.26
CA ASP A 442 -15.90 -22.69 13.41
C ASP A 442 -15.28 -22.09 12.14
N ASP A 443 -14.21 -22.71 11.60
CA ASP A 443 -13.51 -22.26 10.42
C ASP A 443 -14.34 -22.23 9.14
N SER A 444 -15.46 -22.96 9.10
CA SER A 444 -16.44 -22.91 8.00
C SER A 444 -17.04 -21.52 7.80
N LEU A 445 -16.95 -20.65 8.79
CA LEU A 445 -17.42 -19.26 8.70
C LEU A 445 -16.43 -18.34 7.97
N ILE A 446 -15.18 -18.76 7.78
CA ILE A 446 -14.17 -17.95 7.06
C ILE A 446 -14.65 -17.71 5.63
N GLY A 447 -14.61 -16.45 5.22
CA GLY A 447 -15.09 -16.00 3.91
C GLY A 447 -16.59 -15.65 3.87
N GLN A 448 -17.31 -15.75 4.99
CA GLN A 448 -18.72 -15.38 5.05
C GLN A 448 -18.91 -13.98 5.62
N PHE A 449 -19.95 -13.31 5.13
CA PHE A 449 -20.51 -12.13 5.79
C PHE A 449 -21.51 -12.60 6.84
N LEU A 450 -21.38 -12.14 8.07
CA LEU A 450 -22.32 -12.42 9.17
C LEU A 450 -22.56 -11.21 10.04
N ASP A 451 -23.57 -11.32 10.88
CA ASP A 451 -23.89 -10.34 11.90
C ASP A 451 -23.34 -10.81 13.25
N VAL A 452 -22.54 -9.92 13.88
CA VAL A 452 -21.90 -10.18 15.19
C VAL A 452 -22.36 -9.10 16.17
N THR A 453 -22.88 -9.52 17.32
CA THR A 453 -23.21 -8.63 18.44
C THR A 453 -21.96 -8.37 19.25
N ILE A 454 -21.58 -7.09 19.40
CA ILE A 454 -20.37 -6.69 20.11
C ILE A 454 -20.62 -6.76 21.62
N THR A 455 -19.82 -7.55 22.32
CA THR A 455 -19.93 -7.76 23.77
C THR A 455 -18.84 -7.06 24.56
N GLY A 456 -17.75 -6.62 23.88
CA GLY A 456 -16.65 -5.92 24.52
C GLY A 456 -15.70 -5.28 23.53
N CYS A 457 -14.75 -4.50 24.03
CA CYS A 457 -13.76 -3.84 23.19
C CYS A 457 -12.43 -3.60 23.91
N THR A 458 -11.41 -3.35 23.11
CA THR A 458 -10.13 -2.75 23.48
C THR A 458 -9.91 -1.49 22.62
N THR A 459 -8.80 -0.77 22.86
CA THR A 459 -8.40 0.34 21.97
C THR A 459 -8.24 -0.10 20.50
N TRP A 460 -7.93 -1.38 20.24
CA TRP A 460 -7.52 -1.87 18.91
C TRP A 460 -8.48 -2.85 18.26
N SER A 461 -9.44 -3.39 19.02
CA SER A 461 -10.34 -4.43 18.51
C SER A 461 -11.65 -4.49 19.30
N LEU A 462 -12.64 -5.04 18.64
CA LEU A 462 -13.93 -5.41 19.20
C LEU A 462 -13.96 -6.92 19.50
N VAL A 463 -14.75 -7.32 20.48
CA VAL A 463 -15.06 -8.72 20.80
C VAL A 463 -16.57 -8.88 20.68
N GLY A 464 -17.02 -10.02 20.14
CA GLY A 464 -18.45 -10.23 19.96
C GLY A 464 -18.84 -11.72 19.92
N GLU A 465 -20.11 -11.93 19.63
CA GLU A 465 -20.72 -13.24 19.48
C GLU A 465 -21.60 -13.25 18.22
N VAL A 466 -21.56 -14.38 17.50
CA VAL A 466 -22.43 -14.58 16.32
C VAL A 466 -23.88 -14.61 16.80
N LYS A 467 -24.74 -13.91 16.09
CA LYS A 467 -26.17 -13.82 16.42
C LYS A 467 -26.92 -15.09 16.04
#